data_524e56b8e25c972b9eca4891df2e7dd4
#
_entry.id   524e56b8e25c972b9eca4891df2e7dd4
#
_cell.length_a   1.000
_cell.length_b   1.000
_cell.length_c   1.000
_cell.angle_alpha   90.00
_cell.angle_beta   90.00
_cell.angle_gamma   90.00
#
_symmetry.space_group_name_H-M   'P 1'
#
loop_
_entity.id
_entity.type
_entity.pdbx_description
1 polymer ?
#
loop_
_entity_poly.entity_id
_entity_poly.type
_entity_poly.pdbx_seq_one_letter_code
_entity_poly.pdbx_strand_id
1 'polypeptide(L)'
;MAGDINRVTLVGRLTRDPELKHLPSGSPVLEMGVAVNGRQQDGAGNWTDKPNFFDVKVFGNQAEFLSQHLTKGRRIGIDGRLDWRSWEAQDGTKRSKVDVVAQSVQFLDSRMEGGEAPEYVKTGAAGAGGGDDFPTSPSDDDIPF
;
A
#
# COMPACT_ATOMS: atom_id res chain seq x y z
N MET A 1 0.10 19.46 24.56
CA MET A 1 -0.04 18.05 24.93
C MET A 1 0.58 17.17 23.84
N ALA A 2 1.32 16.16 24.25
CA ALA A 2 1.90 15.25 23.28
C ALA A 2 0.84 14.27 22.76
N GLY A 3 0.90 14.00 21.51
CA GLY A 3 0.01 13.00 20.92
C GLY A 3 0.57 11.62 21.07
N ASP A 4 -0.31 10.66 21.03
CA ASP A 4 0.10 9.26 21.04
C ASP A 4 0.58 8.85 19.65
N ILE A 5 1.32 7.77 19.62
CA ILE A 5 1.79 7.22 18.35
C ILE A 5 0.61 6.55 17.64
N ASN A 6 0.41 6.91 16.39
CA ASN A 6 -0.63 6.30 15.57
C ASN A 6 -0.07 6.19 14.15
N ARG A 7 0.48 5.02 13.84
CA ARG A 7 1.10 4.80 12.54
C ARG A 7 0.76 3.42 12.03
N VAL A 8 0.61 3.35 10.72
CA VAL A 8 0.35 2.09 10.04
C VAL A 8 1.16 2.07 8.75
N THR A 9 1.76 0.94 8.47
CA THR A 9 2.50 0.72 7.23
C THR A 9 2.03 -0.58 6.62
N LEU A 10 1.55 -0.52 5.39
CA LEU A 10 0.98 -1.67 4.71
C LEU A 10 1.55 -1.81 3.32
N VAL A 11 1.71 -3.04 2.88
CA VAL A 11 1.98 -3.37 1.49
C VAL A 11 0.90 -4.34 1.04
N GLY A 12 0.19 -4.00 0.00
CA GLY A 12 -0.88 -4.85 -0.47
C GLY A 12 -1.30 -4.50 -1.89
N ARG A 13 -2.39 -5.11 -2.32
CA ARG A 13 -2.92 -4.91 -3.67
C ARG A 13 -4.32 -4.32 -3.58
N LEU A 14 -4.63 -3.47 -4.54
CA LEU A 14 -5.97 -2.90 -4.64
C LEU A 14 -6.97 -3.99 -4.97
N THR A 15 -8.07 -4.01 -4.23
CA THR A 15 -9.12 -5.00 -4.44
C THR A 15 -10.14 -4.56 -5.47
N ARG A 16 -10.13 -3.28 -5.79
CA ARG A 16 -11.03 -2.69 -6.77
C ARG A 16 -10.39 -1.40 -7.27
N ASP A 17 -10.94 -0.87 -8.34
CA ASP A 17 -10.50 0.44 -8.81
C ASP A 17 -10.80 1.48 -7.74
N PRO A 18 -9.87 2.40 -7.47
CA PRO A 18 -10.14 3.44 -6.46
C PRO A 18 -11.25 4.37 -6.91
N GLU A 19 -11.95 4.91 -5.95
CA GLU A 19 -13.05 5.82 -6.21
C GLU A 19 -12.71 7.20 -5.71
N LEU A 20 -12.73 8.18 -6.60
CA LEU A 20 -12.46 9.57 -6.24
C LEU A 20 -13.76 10.27 -5.90
N LYS A 21 -13.80 10.88 -4.73
CA LYS A 21 -14.94 11.65 -4.26
C LYS A 21 -14.48 13.02 -3.83
N HIS A 22 -15.42 13.90 -3.64
CA HIS A 22 -15.12 15.25 -3.15
C HIS A 22 -15.93 15.51 -1.90
N LEU A 23 -15.26 16.12 -0.91
CA LEU A 23 -15.93 16.54 0.30
C LEU A 23 -16.78 17.77 0.03
N PRO A 24 -17.72 18.10 0.93
CA PRO A 24 -18.50 19.35 0.76
C PRO A 24 -17.62 20.57 0.63
N SER A 25 -16.41 20.53 1.20
CA SER A 25 -15.46 21.64 1.06
C SER A 25 -14.83 21.69 -0.32
N GLY A 26 -15.03 20.67 -1.15
CA GLY A 26 -14.39 20.57 -2.46
C GLY A 26 -13.10 19.79 -2.49
N SER A 27 -12.59 19.40 -1.35
CA SER A 27 -11.33 18.65 -1.28
C SER A 27 -11.53 17.23 -1.81
N PRO A 28 -10.60 16.73 -2.62
CA PRO A 28 -10.73 15.37 -3.12
C PRO A 28 -10.37 14.33 -2.07
N VAL A 29 -11.07 13.20 -2.12
CA VAL A 29 -10.79 12.04 -1.27
C VAL A 29 -10.82 10.82 -2.17
N LEU A 30 -9.77 10.03 -2.12
CA LEU A 30 -9.70 8.77 -2.84
C LEU A 30 -9.95 7.63 -1.87
N GLU A 31 -10.92 6.79 -2.20
CA GLU A 31 -11.24 5.62 -1.39
C GLU A 31 -10.78 4.37 -2.11
N MET A 32 -10.07 3.52 -1.41
CA MET A 32 -9.54 2.28 -1.97
C MET A 32 -9.73 1.14 -1.00
N GLY A 33 -9.84 -0.05 -1.55
CA GLY A 33 -9.75 -1.27 -0.77
C GLY A 33 -8.39 -1.90 -1.03
N VAL A 34 -7.73 -2.31 0.03
CA VAL A 34 -6.40 -2.92 -0.08
C VAL A 34 -6.39 -4.25 0.63
N ALA A 35 -5.92 -5.28 -0.06
CA ALA A 35 -5.75 -6.61 0.52
C ALA A 35 -4.29 -6.82 0.85
N VAL A 36 -4.03 -7.08 2.12
CA VAL A 36 -2.69 -7.38 2.62
C VAL A 36 -2.64 -8.86 2.93
N ASN A 37 -1.80 -9.58 2.22
CA ASN A 37 -1.69 -11.02 2.43
C ASN A 37 -1.04 -11.31 3.75
N GLY A 38 -1.69 -12.19 4.52
CA GLY A 38 -1.14 -12.70 5.75
C GLY A 38 -1.24 -14.20 5.74
N ARG A 39 -0.80 -14.80 6.81
CA ARG A 39 -0.88 -16.23 6.98
C ARG A 39 -1.37 -16.53 8.37
N GLN A 40 -2.12 -17.62 8.50
CA GLN A 40 -2.53 -18.06 9.81
C GLN A 40 -2.46 -19.58 9.86
N GLN A 41 -2.30 -20.09 11.04
CA GLN A 41 -2.23 -21.51 11.26
C GLN A 41 -3.63 -22.02 11.59
N ASP A 42 -4.02 -23.09 10.92
CA ASP A 42 -5.32 -23.69 11.22
C ASP A 42 -5.20 -24.60 12.46
N GLY A 43 -6.30 -25.22 12.84
CA GLY A 43 -6.32 -26.07 14.02
C GLY A 43 -5.47 -27.32 13.91
N ALA A 44 -5.10 -27.70 12.69
CA ALA A 44 -4.27 -28.89 12.47
C ALA A 44 -2.80 -28.56 12.33
N GLY A 45 -2.41 -27.29 12.49
CA GLY A 45 -1.03 -26.87 12.39
C GLY A 45 -0.56 -26.49 11.00
N ASN A 46 -1.44 -26.49 10.03
CA ASN A 46 -1.11 -26.10 8.67
C ASN A 46 -1.20 -24.60 8.50
N TRP A 47 -0.33 -24.06 7.64
CA TRP A 47 -0.35 -22.64 7.33
C TRP A 47 -1.23 -22.39 6.13
N THR A 48 -2.14 -21.46 6.26
CA THR A 48 -3.03 -21.07 5.18
C THR A 48 -2.92 -19.57 4.98
N ASP A 49 -3.26 -19.14 3.77
CA ASP A 49 -3.27 -17.72 3.47
C ASP A 49 -4.47 -17.07 4.14
N LYS A 50 -4.23 -15.88 4.65
CA LYS A 50 -5.30 -15.08 5.23
C LYS A 50 -5.18 -13.65 4.74
N PRO A 51 -5.94 -13.26 3.73
CA PRO A 51 -5.91 -11.89 3.29
C PRO A 51 -6.60 -10.99 4.31
N ASN A 52 -6.01 -9.84 4.55
CA ASN A 52 -6.60 -8.83 5.41
C ASN A 52 -7.05 -7.66 4.54
N PHE A 53 -8.30 -7.27 4.68
CA PHE A 53 -8.87 -6.22 3.84
C PHE A 53 -9.02 -4.94 4.63
N PHE A 54 -8.49 -3.87 4.09
CA PHE A 54 -8.53 -2.56 4.73
C PHE A 54 -9.11 -1.53 3.79
N ASP A 55 -9.92 -0.65 4.34
CA ASP A 55 -10.36 0.53 3.60
C ASP A 55 -9.37 1.64 3.86
N VAL A 56 -8.90 2.25 2.77
CA VAL A 56 -7.86 3.26 2.81
C VAL A 56 -8.38 4.52 2.15
N LYS A 57 -8.11 5.66 2.77
CA LYS A 57 -8.48 6.95 2.23
C LYS A 57 -7.24 7.81 2.04
N VAL A 58 -7.23 8.56 0.95
CA VAL A 58 -6.19 9.53 0.66
C VAL A 58 -6.86 10.86 0.42
N PHE A 59 -6.37 11.89 1.08
CA PHE A 59 -6.95 13.22 0.98
C PHE A 59 -6.05 14.17 0.21
N GLY A 60 -6.65 15.14 -0.44
CA GLY A 60 -5.91 16.25 -1.05
C GLY A 60 -5.45 15.96 -2.46
N ASN A 61 -4.48 16.71 -2.93
CA ASN A 61 -4.01 16.63 -4.32
C ASN A 61 -3.50 15.25 -4.68
N GLN A 62 -2.94 14.56 -3.73
CA GLN A 62 -2.45 13.21 -3.94
C GLN A 62 -3.58 12.27 -4.36
N ALA A 63 -4.79 12.51 -3.87
CA ALA A 63 -5.94 11.69 -4.22
C ALA A 63 -6.23 11.75 -5.72
N GLU A 64 -6.16 12.93 -6.29
CA GLU A 64 -6.42 13.08 -7.72
C GLU A 64 -5.36 12.39 -8.57
N PHE A 65 -4.10 12.58 -8.18
CA PHE A 65 -3.01 11.94 -8.90
C PHE A 65 -3.16 10.42 -8.87
N LEU A 66 -3.42 9.89 -7.69
CA LEU A 66 -3.51 8.44 -7.54
C LEU A 66 -4.73 7.86 -8.25
N SER A 67 -5.82 8.60 -8.33
CA SER A 67 -7.01 8.11 -9.01
C SER A 67 -6.76 7.87 -10.49
N GLN A 68 -5.80 8.60 -11.06
CA GLN A 68 -5.47 8.46 -12.48
C GLN A 68 -4.48 7.33 -12.75
N HIS A 69 -3.79 6.85 -11.74
CA HIS A 69 -2.69 5.92 -11.93
C HIS A 69 -2.91 4.57 -11.27
N LEU A 70 -3.87 4.46 -10.37
CA LEU A 70 -4.11 3.21 -9.66
C LEU A 70 -5.32 2.49 -10.23
N THR A 71 -5.18 1.18 -10.36
CA THR A 71 -6.26 0.32 -10.82
C THR A 71 -6.27 -0.94 -9.96
N LYS A 72 -7.36 -1.69 -10.07
CA LYS A 72 -7.50 -2.94 -9.36
C LYS A 72 -6.29 -3.83 -9.61
N GLY A 73 -5.79 -4.45 -8.55
CA GLY A 73 -4.68 -5.38 -8.64
C GLY A 73 -3.30 -4.77 -8.50
N ARG A 74 -3.18 -3.45 -8.57
CA ARG A 74 -1.89 -2.79 -8.41
C ARG A 74 -1.37 -2.98 -7.01
N ARG A 75 -0.08 -3.17 -6.91
CA ARG A 75 0.58 -3.33 -5.62
C ARG A 75 1.12 -2.00 -5.15
N ILE A 76 0.80 -1.65 -3.92
CA ILE A 76 1.21 -0.35 -3.36
C ILE A 76 1.69 -0.53 -1.93
N GLY A 77 2.52 0.42 -1.50
CA GLY A 77 2.89 0.55 -0.11
C GLY A 77 2.25 1.80 0.46
N ILE A 78 1.75 1.69 1.66
CA ILE A 78 1.03 2.78 2.32
C ILE A 78 1.68 3.07 3.65
N ASP A 79 1.89 4.33 3.93
CA ASP A 79 2.32 4.80 5.25
C ASP A 79 1.30 5.83 5.71
N GLY A 80 0.70 5.60 6.86
CA GLY A 80 -0.34 6.48 7.31
C GLY A 80 -0.70 6.25 8.76
N ARG A 81 -1.95 6.48 9.08
CA ARG A 81 -2.45 6.34 10.43
C ARG A 81 -3.84 5.70 10.40
N LEU A 82 -4.25 5.23 11.55
CA LEU A 82 -5.60 4.72 11.72
C LEU A 82 -6.53 5.84 12.13
N ASP A 83 -7.76 5.78 11.64
CA ASP A 83 -8.77 6.76 11.98
C ASP A 83 -10.03 6.03 12.41
N TRP A 84 -10.40 6.21 13.66
CA TRP A 84 -11.60 5.58 14.22
C TRP A 84 -12.74 6.57 14.15
N ARG A 85 -13.86 6.09 13.68
CA ARG A 85 -15.06 6.91 13.65
C ARG A 85 -16.25 6.08 14.11
N SER A 86 -17.21 6.76 14.68
CA SER A 86 -18.43 6.10 15.10
C SER A 86 -19.62 6.95 14.66
N TRP A 87 -20.72 6.27 14.45
CA TRP A 87 -21.95 6.96 14.05
C TRP A 87 -23.13 6.11 14.51
N GLU A 88 -24.29 6.72 14.47
CA GLU A 88 -25.52 6.03 14.79
C GLU A 88 -26.19 5.61 13.50
N ALA A 89 -26.48 4.32 13.37
CA ALA A 89 -27.13 3.80 12.18
C ALA A 89 -28.62 4.17 12.22
N GLN A 90 -29.28 3.98 11.07
CA GLN A 90 -30.68 4.33 10.97
C GLN A 90 -31.56 3.54 11.92
N ASP A 91 -31.12 2.34 12.30
CA ASP A 91 -31.87 1.52 13.24
C ASP A 91 -31.59 1.88 14.70
N GLY A 92 -30.84 2.94 14.95
CA GLY A 92 -30.51 3.40 16.29
C GLY A 92 -29.31 2.74 16.93
N THR A 93 -28.67 1.79 16.27
CA THR A 93 -27.50 1.13 16.84
C THR A 93 -26.27 1.98 16.59
N LYS A 94 -25.36 1.96 17.57
CA LYS A 94 -24.07 2.61 17.39
C LYS A 94 -23.14 1.71 16.60
N ARG A 95 -22.46 2.31 15.65
CA ARG A 95 -21.50 1.59 14.82
C ARG A 95 -20.18 2.33 14.81
N SER A 96 -19.12 1.58 14.61
CA SER A 96 -17.79 2.18 14.55
C SER A 96 -17.01 1.49 13.47
N LYS A 97 -15.99 2.17 13.00
CA LYS A 97 -15.13 1.64 11.95
C LYS A 97 -13.76 2.29 12.05
N VAL A 98 -12.74 1.51 11.74
CA VAL A 98 -11.38 2.00 11.65
C VAL A 98 -10.97 1.99 10.19
N ASP A 99 -10.61 3.14 9.68
CA ASP A 99 -10.08 3.29 8.33
C ASP A 99 -8.61 3.64 8.41
N VAL A 100 -7.90 3.37 7.32
CA VAL A 100 -6.52 3.79 7.19
C VAL A 100 -6.50 5.09 6.40
N VAL A 101 -5.89 6.12 6.97
CA VAL A 101 -5.68 7.39 6.26
C VAL A 101 -4.25 7.39 5.78
N ALA A 102 -4.06 7.29 4.48
CA ALA A 102 -2.74 7.22 3.90
C ALA A 102 -2.14 8.61 3.82
N GLN A 103 -0.93 8.76 4.32
CA GLN A 103 -0.17 10.00 4.19
C GLN A 103 0.81 9.92 3.04
N SER A 104 1.23 8.71 2.70
CA SER A 104 2.16 8.48 1.61
C SER A 104 1.82 7.15 0.94
N VAL A 105 1.83 7.14 -0.38
CA VAL A 105 1.55 5.93 -1.15
C VAL A 105 2.68 5.74 -2.14
N GLN A 106 3.25 4.53 -2.14
CA GLN A 106 4.33 4.17 -3.05
C GLN A 106 3.84 3.13 -4.03
N PHE A 107 4.22 3.28 -5.29
CA PHE A 107 3.91 2.29 -6.31
C PHE A 107 4.98 1.21 -6.26
N LEU A 108 4.56 -0.03 -6.10
CA LEU A 108 5.49 -1.15 -5.95
C LEU A 108 5.44 -2.14 -7.11
N ASP A 109 4.51 -1.97 -8.01
CA ASP A 109 4.50 -2.75 -9.24
C ASP A 109 5.54 -2.19 -10.16
N SER A 110 6.56 -2.91 -10.32
CA SER A 110 7.56 -2.45 -11.23
C SER A 110 7.30 -3.03 -12.59
N ARG A 111 6.68 -3.61 -12.64
CA ARG A 111 6.74 -4.13 -13.75
C ARG A 111 6.02 -3.78 -14.61
N MET A 112 5.94 -3.36 -14.57
CA MET A 112 5.43 -3.16 -15.04
C MET A 112 5.32 -3.47 -16.00
N GLU A 113 4.95 -3.63 -16.19
CA GLU A 113 4.85 -4.07 -16.80
C GLU A 113 5.48 -3.87 -17.66
N GLY A 114 5.78 -3.89 -17.89
CA GLY A 114 6.54 -3.81 -18.56
C GLY A 114 7.64 -3.66 -18.40
N GLY A 115 7.90 -3.49 -18.06
CA GLY A 115 8.79 -3.47 -17.83
C GLY A 115 9.70 -2.91 -17.52
N GLU A 116 9.74 -2.39 -17.31
CA GLU A 116 10.53 -1.99 -16.92
C GLU A 116 11.06 -1.95 -16.00
N ALA A 117 11.26 -2.15 -15.72
CA ALA A 117 11.70 -2.36 -14.86
C ALA A 117 12.41 -1.87 -14.32
N PRO A 118 12.64 -1.85 -13.94
CA PRO A 118 13.19 -1.40 -13.25
C PRO A 118 14.06 -0.66 -13.37
N GLU A 119 14.00 0.02 -13.48
CA GLU A 119 14.73 0.51 -13.44
C GLU A 119 15.58 0.68 -12.64
N TYR A 120 15.55 0.91 -12.02
CA TYR A 120 16.58 1.06 -11.27
C TYR A 120 17.40 -0.05 -11.25
N VAL A 121 17.32 -0.51 -11.38
CA VAL A 121 17.99 -1.47 -11.41
C VAL A 121 18.68 -1.68 -12.58
N LYS A 122 18.49 -1.35 -13.13
CA LYS A 122 19.03 -1.57 -14.01
C LYS A 122 19.97 -0.96 -14.24
N THR A 123 19.95 -0.35 -13.83
CA THR A 123 20.72 -0.12 -13.90
C THR A 123 21.61 -0.54 -13.90
N GLY A 124 21.82 -0.49 -13.68
CA GLY A 124 22.59 -1.01 -13.71
C GLY A 124 22.99 -1.67 -14.17
N ALA A 125 22.75 -1.82 -14.41
CA ALA A 125 23.07 -2.48 -14.81
C ALA A 125 23.33 -2.64 -15.61
N ALA A 126 23.27 -2.30 -16.00
CA ALA A 126 23.51 -2.52 -16.62
C ALA A 126 24.23 -2.72 -17.00
N GLY A 127 24.38 -2.58 -17.09
CA GLY A 127 25.03 -2.88 -17.40
C GLY A 127 25.67 -3.36 -17.67
N ALA A 128 25.79 -3.41 -17.87
CA ALA A 128 26.31 -3.95 -18.05
C ALA A 128 27.03 -4.51 -18.20
N GLY A 129 27.19 -4.59 -18.34
CA GLY A 129 27.83 -5.25 -18.45
C GLY A 129 28.66 -5.59 -18.00
N GLY A 130 28.92 -5.60 -17.92
CA GLY A 130 29.66 -6.06 -17.51
C GLY A 130 29.96 -6.43 -16.67
N GLY A 131 29.80 -6.52 -16.39
CA GLY A 131 30.05 -6.98 -15.62
C GLY A 131 30.39 -7.51 -14.95
N ASP A 132 30.63 -7.64 -14.95
CA ASP A 132 30.93 -8.10 -14.24
C ASP A 132 31.26 -8.09 -13.25
N ASP A 133 31.29 -7.88 -13.19
CA ASP A 133 31.56 -7.84 -12.33
C ASP A 133 31.33 -7.65 -11.27
N PHE A 134 31.06 -7.56 -11.02
CA PHE A 134 30.74 -7.42 -9.99
C PHE A 134 30.74 -8.11 -9.21
N PRO A 135 30.97 -8.38 -9.30
CA PRO A 135 30.78 -8.93 -8.52
C PRO A 135 30.75 -9.05 -7.55
N THR A 136 30.97 -8.94 -7.65
CA THR A 136 30.96 -9.01 -6.82
C THR A 136 30.67 -9.10 -5.91
N SER A 137 30.65 -9.03 -5.87
CA SER A 137 30.41 -9.07 -5.00
C SER A 137 30.32 -9.23 -4.03
N PRO A 138 30.60 -9.20 -3.92
CA PRO A 138 30.39 -9.38 -2.96
C PRO A 138 29.87 -9.19 -2.22
N SER A 139 29.79 -9.02 -2.33
CA SER A 139 29.36 -8.82 -1.79
C SER A 139 28.63 -8.81 -1.23
N ASP A 140 28.41 -8.82 -1.37
CA ASP A 140 27.71 -8.79 -0.85
C ASP A 140 27.38 -9.05 0.06
N ASP A 141 27.74 -9.26 0.15
CA ASP A 141 27.54 -9.55 0.99
C ASP A 141 27.34 -9.08 1.86
N ASP A 142 27.56 -8.66 1.71
CA ASP A 142 27.37 -8.13 2.38
C ASP A 142 26.48 -7.58 2.84
N ILE A 143 25.83 -7.42 2.68
CA ILE A 143 24.91 -6.96 3.14
C ILE A 143 24.28 -7.28 3.99
N PRO A 144 24.24 -7.35 4.37
CA PRO A 144 23.51 -7.84 5.29
C PRO A 144 22.58 -7.22 5.97
N PHE A 145 22.08 -6.93 6.24
CA PHE A 145 21.28 -6.42 6.93
C PHE A 145 20.62 -6.69 7.46
#